data_df62e462de6681e13460d8050e875fdf
#
_entry.id   df62e462de6681e13460d8050e875fdf
#
_cell.length_a   1.000
_cell.length_b   1.000
_cell.length_c   1.000
_cell.angle_alpha   90.00
_cell.angle_beta   90.00
_cell.angle_gamma   90.00
#
_symmetry.space_group_name_H-M   'P 1'
#
loop_
_entity.id
_entity.type
_entity.pdbx_description
1 polymer ?
#
loop_
_entity_poly.entity_id
_entity_poly.type
_entity_poly.pdbx_seq_one_letter_code
_entity_poly.pdbx_strand_id
1 'polypeptide(L)'
;GFHMFFESIKKTLNFPKLSTVVSQKYVNYLAEKYSLSHNGHHGLEHWLRVLINGRLLAEANGADLEVVEHFALIHDVMRENENMDLHHGPRSAEFVKSLAGTWIKLEEQQLQLLVEACMYHSVGRLDQNVTIQTCWDADRLDLGRVGIDPKPAYLGSDLSRDPNFIEMANLRSKKRFIRQDFSDE
;
A
#
# COMPACT_ATOMS: atom_id res chain seq x y z
N GLY A 1 -17.35 -2.65 12.03
CA GLY A 1 -16.22 -3.55 12.12
C GLY A 1 -15.43 -3.72 10.84
N PHE A 2 -14.33 -4.44 10.94
CA PHE A 2 -13.49 -4.78 9.78
C PHE A 2 -14.29 -5.42 8.63
N HIS A 3 -15.26 -6.26 8.95
CA HIS A 3 -16.08 -6.93 7.94
C HIS A 3 -16.90 -5.92 7.11
N MET A 4 -17.61 -5.02 7.77
CA MET A 4 -18.41 -4.01 7.07
C MET A 4 -17.53 -3.05 6.30
N PHE A 5 -16.42 -2.68 6.88
CA PHE A 5 -15.41 -1.83 6.26
C PHE A 5 -14.83 -2.49 5.00
N PHE A 6 -14.46 -3.76 5.09
CA PHE A 6 -13.90 -4.52 3.98
C PHE A 6 -14.91 -4.66 2.84
N GLU A 7 -16.17 -4.93 3.15
CA GLU A 7 -17.24 -4.98 2.13
C GLU A 7 -17.49 -3.62 1.49
N SER A 8 -17.46 -2.55 2.28
CA SER A 8 -17.57 -1.18 1.77
C SER A 8 -16.43 -0.86 0.80
N ILE A 9 -15.20 -1.31 1.11
CA ILE A 9 -14.06 -1.12 0.24
C ILE A 9 -14.22 -1.91 -1.05
N LYS A 10 -14.59 -3.16 -1.00
CA LYS A 10 -14.87 -3.96 -2.21
C LYS A 10 -15.83 -3.23 -3.14
N LYS A 11 -16.89 -2.65 -2.56
CA LYS A 11 -17.90 -1.92 -3.29
C LYS A 11 -17.37 -0.59 -3.84
N THR A 12 -16.62 0.15 -3.02
CA THR A 12 -16.07 1.47 -3.39
C THR A 12 -14.99 1.35 -4.46
N LEU A 13 -14.16 0.31 -4.39
CA LEU A 13 -13.07 0.08 -5.32
C LEU A 13 -13.54 -0.48 -6.67
N ASN A 14 -14.78 -0.96 -6.72
CA ASN A 14 -15.33 -1.57 -7.91
C ASN A 14 -14.40 -2.65 -8.50
N PHE A 15 -13.72 -3.40 -7.64
CA PHE A 15 -12.85 -4.49 -8.09
C PHE A 15 -13.70 -5.71 -8.41
N PRO A 16 -13.65 -6.20 -9.66
CA PRO A 16 -14.38 -7.40 -10.03
C PRO A 16 -13.84 -8.65 -9.32
N LYS A 17 -12.57 -8.61 -8.91
CA LYS A 17 -11.95 -9.65 -8.07
C LYS A 17 -10.92 -9.01 -7.15
N LEU A 18 -11.02 -9.29 -5.86
CA LEU A 18 -9.86 -9.21 -5.00
C LEU A 18 -8.97 -10.40 -5.37
N SER A 19 -7.65 -10.21 -5.38
CA SER A 19 -6.75 -11.33 -5.61
C SER A 19 -6.81 -12.31 -4.46
N THR A 20 -6.17 -13.47 -4.62
CA THR A 20 -6.06 -14.46 -3.56
C THR A 20 -5.26 -13.98 -2.36
N VAL A 21 -4.50 -12.88 -2.50
CA VAL A 21 -3.67 -12.30 -1.44
C VAL A 21 -4.51 -11.54 -0.42
N VAL A 22 -5.45 -10.70 -0.88
CA VAL A 22 -6.20 -9.81 0.00
C VAL A 22 -7.39 -10.56 0.60
N SER A 23 -7.29 -10.87 1.89
CA SER A 23 -8.37 -11.48 2.66
C SER A 23 -8.66 -10.66 3.90
N GLN A 24 -9.87 -10.80 4.43
CA GLN A 24 -10.26 -10.14 5.68
C GLN A 24 -9.35 -10.54 6.84
N LYS A 25 -9.01 -11.83 6.94
CA LYS A 25 -8.12 -12.34 7.99
C LYS A 25 -6.73 -11.71 7.91
N TYR A 26 -6.18 -11.59 6.72
CA TYR A 26 -4.85 -10.99 6.51
C TYR A 26 -4.86 -9.51 6.88
N VAL A 27 -5.85 -8.76 6.40
CA VAL A 27 -5.99 -7.34 6.73
C VAL A 27 -6.15 -7.14 8.23
N ASN A 28 -6.99 -7.95 8.89
CA ASN A 28 -7.17 -7.90 10.34
C ASN A 28 -5.87 -8.16 11.09
N TYR A 29 -5.14 -9.20 10.67
CA TYR A 29 -3.85 -9.54 11.26
C TYR A 29 -2.87 -8.38 11.20
N LEU A 30 -2.71 -7.78 10.02
CA LEU A 30 -1.82 -6.64 9.82
C LEU A 30 -2.28 -5.41 10.60
N ALA A 31 -3.57 -5.14 10.62
CA ALA A 31 -4.13 -4.02 11.36
C ALA A 31 -3.91 -4.13 12.87
N GLU A 32 -3.92 -5.34 13.41
CA GLU A 32 -3.61 -5.59 14.82
C GLU A 32 -2.13 -5.41 15.16
N LYS A 33 -1.23 -5.66 14.18
CA LYS A 33 0.21 -5.47 14.35
C LYS A 33 0.61 -3.99 14.28
N TYR A 34 -0.19 -3.15 13.66
CA TYR A 34 0.06 -1.73 13.53
C TYR A 34 -0.09 -1.04 14.88
N SER A 35 0.99 -0.39 15.37
CA SER A 35 1.02 0.18 16.71
C SER A 35 0.49 1.61 16.82
N LEU A 36 0.29 2.28 15.67
CA LEU A 36 -0.18 3.66 15.63
C LEU A 36 -1.71 3.71 15.41
N SER A 37 -2.28 4.90 15.48
CA SER A 37 -3.71 5.09 15.22
C SER A 37 -4.05 4.88 13.75
N HIS A 38 -5.06 4.09 13.46
CA HIS A 38 -5.58 3.96 12.09
C HIS A 38 -6.25 5.24 11.58
N ASN A 39 -6.51 6.21 12.44
CA ASN A 39 -6.98 7.54 12.04
C ASN A 39 -5.85 8.49 11.62
N GLY A 40 -4.60 8.07 11.75
CA GLY A 40 -3.43 8.81 11.32
C GLY A 40 -3.13 8.64 9.83
N HIS A 41 -1.97 9.14 9.40
CA HIS A 41 -1.61 9.22 7.98
C HIS A 41 -1.06 7.91 7.39
N HIS A 42 -0.72 6.93 8.22
CA HIS A 42 -0.03 5.72 7.79
C HIS A 42 -0.82 4.44 8.07
N GLY A 43 -2.09 4.57 8.47
CA GLY A 43 -2.93 3.46 8.83
C GLY A 43 -3.65 2.81 7.67
N LEU A 44 -4.68 2.02 7.98
CA LEU A 44 -5.39 1.16 7.04
C LEU A 44 -5.95 1.91 5.83
N GLU A 45 -6.45 3.14 6.01
CA GLU A 45 -6.96 3.92 4.87
C GLU A 45 -5.89 4.16 3.82
N HIS A 46 -4.67 4.53 4.26
CA HIS A 46 -3.52 4.71 3.38
C HIS A 46 -3.19 3.40 2.65
N TRP A 47 -3.12 2.28 3.38
CA TRP A 47 -2.82 0.98 2.77
C TRP A 47 -3.79 0.64 1.65
N LEU A 48 -5.06 0.92 1.86
CA LEU A 48 -6.10 0.59 0.89
C LEU A 48 -6.09 1.52 -0.33
N ARG A 49 -5.75 2.79 -0.14
CA ARG A 49 -5.53 3.67 -1.29
C ARG A 49 -4.30 3.27 -2.08
N VAL A 50 -3.23 2.85 -1.41
CA VAL A 50 -2.04 2.29 -2.08
C VAL A 50 -2.43 1.01 -2.84
N LEU A 51 -3.28 0.17 -2.28
CA LEU A 51 -3.80 -1.02 -2.95
C LEU A 51 -4.54 -0.66 -4.25
N ILE A 52 -5.41 0.35 -4.21
CA ILE A 52 -6.13 0.82 -5.40
C ILE A 52 -5.15 1.30 -6.45
N ASN A 53 -4.25 2.21 -6.06
CA ASN A 53 -3.26 2.77 -6.96
C ASN A 53 -2.42 1.66 -7.61
N GLY A 54 -1.95 0.73 -6.79
CA GLY A 54 -1.11 -0.37 -7.24
C GLY A 54 -1.81 -1.30 -8.21
N ARG A 55 -3.06 -1.65 -7.96
CA ARG A 55 -3.83 -2.51 -8.85
C ARG A 55 -4.08 -1.84 -10.21
N LEU A 56 -4.44 -0.57 -10.21
CA LEU A 56 -4.66 0.18 -11.45
C LEU A 56 -3.38 0.28 -12.27
N LEU A 57 -2.25 0.54 -11.62
CA LEU A 57 -0.95 0.61 -12.29
C LEU A 57 -0.52 -0.76 -12.83
N ALA A 58 -0.65 -1.81 -12.03
CA ALA A 58 -0.26 -3.17 -12.42
C ALA A 58 -1.08 -3.68 -13.61
N GLU A 59 -2.37 -3.37 -13.68
CA GLU A 59 -3.21 -3.69 -14.81
C GLU A 59 -2.69 -3.04 -16.09
N ALA A 60 -2.16 -1.82 -16.00
CA ALA A 60 -1.66 -1.08 -17.16
C ALA A 60 -0.24 -1.48 -17.57
N ASN A 61 0.63 -1.87 -16.63
CA ASN A 61 2.05 -2.05 -16.92
C ASN A 61 2.58 -3.48 -16.74
N GLY A 62 1.74 -4.42 -16.31
CA GLY A 62 2.12 -5.82 -16.15
C GLY A 62 2.96 -6.13 -14.90
N ALA A 63 3.03 -5.22 -13.93
CA ALA A 63 3.68 -5.50 -12.65
C ALA A 63 3.05 -6.72 -11.96
N ASP A 64 3.82 -7.40 -11.11
CA ASP A 64 3.36 -8.55 -10.36
C ASP A 64 2.31 -8.14 -9.32
N LEU A 65 1.05 -8.46 -9.60
CA LEU A 65 -0.07 -8.02 -8.78
C LEU A 65 0.02 -8.54 -7.33
N GLU A 66 0.44 -9.78 -7.14
CA GLU A 66 0.56 -10.34 -5.79
C GLU A 66 1.59 -9.59 -4.95
N VAL A 67 2.73 -9.25 -5.53
CA VAL A 67 3.76 -8.46 -4.86
C VAL A 67 3.23 -7.05 -4.53
N VAL A 68 2.58 -6.41 -5.50
CA VAL A 68 2.02 -5.07 -5.33
C VAL A 68 0.96 -5.03 -4.22
N GLU A 69 0.11 -6.02 -4.16
CA GLU A 69 -0.94 -6.10 -3.12
C GLU A 69 -0.36 -6.34 -1.72
N HIS A 70 0.60 -7.24 -1.60
CA HIS A 70 1.30 -7.44 -0.32
C HIS A 70 2.00 -6.15 0.12
N PHE A 71 2.68 -5.48 -0.80
CA PHE A 71 3.35 -4.21 -0.51
C PHE A 71 2.37 -3.18 0.05
N ALA A 72 1.24 -3.01 -0.62
CA ALA A 72 0.23 -2.02 -0.21
C ALA A 72 -0.20 -2.24 1.25
N LEU A 73 -0.41 -3.49 1.63
CA LEU A 73 -0.92 -3.82 2.97
C LEU A 73 0.17 -3.82 4.05
N ILE A 74 1.44 -4.06 3.69
CA ILE A 74 2.47 -4.34 4.71
C ILE A 74 3.51 -3.23 4.87
N HIS A 75 3.69 -2.36 3.88
CA HIS A 75 4.84 -1.44 3.83
C HIS A 75 4.95 -0.50 5.04
N ASP A 76 3.84 -0.09 5.62
CA ASP A 76 3.80 0.86 6.75
C ASP A 76 3.37 0.23 8.09
N VAL A 77 3.14 -1.10 8.13
CA VAL A 77 2.64 -1.77 9.36
C VAL A 77 3.63 -1.61 10.52
N MET A 78 4.93 -1.59 10.25
CA MET A 78 5.97 -1.51 11.27
C MET A 78 6.42 -0.09 11.60
N ARG A 79 5.65 0.93 11.23
CA ARG A 79 5.95 2.30 11.68
C ARG A 79 5.78 2.44 13.18
N GLU A 80 6.66 3.24 13.77
CA GLU A 80 6.68 3.51 15.21
C GLU A 80 6.24 4.94 15.55
N ASN A 81 6.21 5.84 14.56
CA ASN A 81 5.72 7.20 14.72
C ASN A 81 5.15 7.74 13.41
N GLU A 82 4.35 8.80 13.51
CA GLU A 82 3.66 9.43 12.37
C GLU A 82 4.57 10.38 11.57
N ASN A 83 5.72 10.74 12.11
CA ASN A 83 6.60 11.74 11.53
C ASN A 83 7.74 11.09 10.76
N MET A 84 8.98 11.44 11.10
CA MET A 84 10.15 10.87 10.45
C MET A 84 10.53 9.57 11.14
N ASP A 85 10.30 8.47 10.46
CA ASP A 85 10.63 7.13 10.95
C ASP A 85 11.63 6.51 9.98
N LEU A 86 12.90 6.79 10.18
CA LEU A 86 13.99 6.47 9.26
C LEU A 86 14.16 4.96 9.01
N HIS A 87 13.76 4.14 9.96
CA HIS A 87 14.00 2.70 9.90
C HIS A 87 12.74 1.87 9.58
N HIS A 88 11.63 2.51 9.28
CA HIS A 88 10.40 1.75 9.03
C HIS A 88 10.48 0.89 7.75
N GLY A 89 11.23 1.32 6.75
CA GLY A 89 11.46 0.51 5.55
C GLY A 89 12.20 -0.80 5.87
N PRO A 90 13.40 -0.75 6.46
CA PRO A 90 14.10 -1.96 6.92
C PRO A 90 13.28 -2.84 7.87
N ARG A 91 12.54 -2.25 8.81
CA ARG A 91 11.65 -3.03 9.70
C ARG A 91 10.54 -3.72 8.93
N SER A 92 9.97 -3.04 7.93
CA SER A 92 8.97 -3.63 7.03
C SER A 92 9.53 -4.83 6.27
N ALA A 93 10.75 -4.70 5.74
CA ALA A 93 11.43 -5.80 5.04
C ALA A 93 11.64 -7.01 5.95
N GLU A 94 12.08 -6.81 7.19
CA GLU A 94 12.23 -7.90 8.15
C GLU A 94 10.89 -8.53 8.52
N PHE A 95 9.85 -7.74 8.62
CA PHE A 95 8.51 -8.24 8.87
C PHE A 95 8.02 -9.12 7.72
N VAL A 96 8.25 -8.73 6.46
CA VAL A 96 7.94 -9.56 5.28
C VAL A 96 8.62 -10.92 5.41
N LYS A 97 9.91 -10.94 5.73
CA LYS A 97 10.67 -12.19 5.88
C LYS A 97 10.09 -13.08 6.97
N SER A 98 9.63 -12.50 8.07
CA SER A 98 9.02 -13.24 9.17
C SER A 98 7.69 -13.88 8.81
N LEU A 99 6.98 -13.34 7.82
CA LEU A 99 5.68 -13.84 7.36
C LEU A 99 5.79 -14.83 6.20
N ALA A 100 6.97 -14.99 5.62
CA ALA A 100 7.19 -15.90 4.49
C ALA A 100 6.84 -17.35 4.90
N GLY A 101 6.02 -18.00 4.07
CA GLY A 101 5.55 -19.37 4.33
C GLY A 101 4.31 -19.47 5.22
N THR A 102 3.89 -18.38 5.85
CA THR A 102 2.65 -18.33 6.64
C THR A 102 1.63 -17.41 5.96
N TRP A 103 1.64 -16.12 6.29
CA TRP A 103 0.75 -15.15 5.64
C TRP A 103 1.16 -14.80 4.21
N ILE A 104 2.47 -14.83 3.91
CA ILE A 104 3.00 -14.50 2.60
C ILE A 104 3.45 -15.79 1.91
N LYS A 105 2.72 -16.18 0.87
CA LYS A 105 2.98 -17.38 0.08
C LYS A 105 3.34 -16.99 -1.34
N LEU A 106 4.58 -16.57 -1.52
CA LEU A 106 5.13 -16.10 -2.79
C LEU A 106 6.29 -16.99 -3.22
N GLU A 107 6.53 -17.07 -4.53
CA GLU A 107 7.76 -17.64 -5.05
C GLU A 107 8.96 -16.81 -4.57
N GLU A 108 10.14 -17.42 -4.54
CA GLU A 108 11.34 -16.78 -4.01
C GLU A 108 11.64 -15.44 -4.69
N GLN A 109 11.53 -15.37 -6.01
CA GLN A 109 11.78 -14.13 -6.76
C GLN A 109 10.77 -13.03 -6.41
N GLN A 110 9.51 -13.40 -6.25
CA GLN A 110 8.47 -12.46 -5.81
C GLN A 110 8.75 -11.94 -4.39
N LEU A 111 9.17 -12.84 -3.51
CA LEU A 111 9.50 -12.47 -2.12
C LEU A 111 10.65 -11.48 -2.07
N GLN A 112 11.69 -11.69 -2.89
CA GLN A 112 12.83 -10.78 -2.99
C GLN A 112 12.38 -9.39 -3.47
N LEU A 113 11.50 -9.32 -4.46
CA LEU A 113 10.95 -8.06 -4.95
C LEU A 113 10.16 -7.34 -3.84
N LEU A 114 9.36 -8.07 -3.09
CA LEU A 114 8.59 -7.51 -1.99
C LEU A 114 9.49 -6.97 -0.89
N VAL A 115 10.49 -7.73 -0.49
CA VAL A 115 11.48 -7.32 0.53
C VAL A 115 12.17 -6.03 0.09
N GLU A 116 12.65 -5.98 -1.14
CA GLU A 116 13.34 -4.80 -1.67
C GLU A 116 12.42 -3.60 -1.78
N ALA A 117 11.19 -3.80 -2.29
CA ALA A 117 10.20 -2.73 -2.38
C ALA A 117 9.91 -2.12 -0.99
N CYS A 118 9.71 -2.96 0.02
CA CYS A 118 9.47 -2.49 1.39
C CYS A 118 10.68 -1.78 1.98
N MET A 119 11.87 -2.34 1.80
CA MET A 119 13.09 -1.81 2.40
C MET A 119 13.37 -0.37 1.97
N TYR A 120 13.16 -0.06 0.70
CA TYR A 120 13.59 1.21 0.12
C TYR A 120 12.46 2.15 -0.27
N HIS A 121 11.21 1.86 0.13
CA HIS A 121 10.07 2.66 -0.33
C HIS A 121 10.12 4.14 0.11
N SER A 122 10.80 4.45 1.20
CA SER A 122 10.88 5.81 1.73
C SER A 122 12.15 6.57 1.33
N VAL A 123 13.01 5.97 0.50
CA VAL A 123 14.31 6.57 0.14
C VAL A 123 14.20 7.61 -0.98
N GLY A 124 13.09 7.63 -1.71
CA GLY A 124 12.85 8.65 -2.75
C GLY A 124 13.53 8.37 -4.08
N ARG A 125 14.04 7.15 -4.30
CA ARG A 125 14.68 6.77 -5.56
C ARG A 125 13.70 6.11 -6.53
N LEU A 126 14.13 5.94 -7.78
CA LEU A 126 13.44 5.14 -8.78
C LEU A 126 14.14 3.79 -8.92
N ASP A 127 13.43 2.81 -9.47
CA ASP A 127 13.95 1.48 -9.76
C ASP A 127 13.58 1.07 -11.18
N GLN A 128 14.46 0.29 -11.84
CA GLN A 128 14.20 -0.19 -13.19
C GLN A 128 13.22 -1.36 -13.23
N ASN A 129 13.05 -2.07 -12.11
CA ASN A 129 12.09 -3.17 -12.03
C ASN A 129 10.67 -2.63 -11.99
N VAL A 130 9.82 -3.06 -12.91
CA VAL A 130 8.44 -2.56 -13.04
C VAL A 130 7.62 -2.83 -11.79
N THR A 131 7.80 -3.96 -11.13
CA THR A 131 7.03 -4.31 -9.93
C THR A 131 7.44 -3.45 -8.74
N ILE A 132 8.74 -3.29 -8.50
CA ILE A 132 9.25 -2.44 -7.41
C ILE A 132 8.80 -0.98 -7.63
N GLN A 133 8.97 -0.47 -8.85
CA GLN A 133 8.58 0.90 -9.16
C GLN A 133 7.07 1.12 -9.01
N THR A 134 6.27 0.13 -9.40
CA THR A 134 4.81 0.21 -9.23
C THR A 134 4.42 0.30 -7.76
N CYS A 135 5.07 -0.46 -6.89
CA CYS A 135 4.88 -0.36 -5.44
C CYS A 135 5.13 1.07 -4.95
N TRP A 136 6.26 1.64 -5.36
CA TRP A 136 6.65 2.99 -4.94
C TRP A 136 5.74 4.07 -5.54
N ASP A 137 5.37 3.94 -6.80
CA ASP A 137 4.42 4.86 -7.43
C ASP A 137 3.07 4.85 -6.70
N ALA A 138 2.58 3.67 -6.37
CA ALA A 138 1.31 3.51 -5.66
C ALA A 138 1.30 4.24 -4.32
N ASP A 139 2.40 4.14 -3.57
CA ASP A 139 2.59 4.81 -2.29
C ASP A 139 2.69 6.33 -2.47
N ARG A 140 3.53 6.78 -3.39
CA ARG A 140 3.78 8.22 -3.65
C ARG A 140 2.57 8.95 -4.21
N LEU A 141 1.70 8.25 -4.92
CA LEU A 141 0.44 8.81 -5.42
C LEU A 141 -0.54 9.17 -4.29
N ASP A 142 -0.34 8.65 -3.10
CA ASP A 142 -1.20 8.94 -1.94
C ASP A 142 -0.67 10.09 -1.05
N LEU A 143 0.33 10.83 -1.51
CA LEU A 143 0.90 11.96 -0.76
C LEU A 143 -0.09 13.09 -0.49
N GLY A 144 -1.20 13.15 -1.25
CA GLY A 144 -2.27 14.11 -0.99
C GLY A 144 -2.87 13.98 0.41
N ARG A 145 -2.75 12.80 1.05
CA ARG A 145 -3.20 12.59 2.44
C ARG A 145 -2.46 13.50 3.44
N VAL A 146 -1.24 13.88 3.12
CA VAL A 146 -0.43 14.80 3.95
C VAL A 146 -0.27 16.19 3.30
N GLY A 147 -1.11 16.50 2.31
CA GLY A 147 -1.14 17.80 1.67
C GLY A 147 -0.03 18.05 0.66
N ILE A 148 0.60 16.98 0.15
CA ILE A 148 1.70 17.07 -0.82
C ILE A 148 1.20 16.58 -2.18
N ASP A 149 1.42 17.37 -3.23
CA ASP A 149 1.15 16.93 -4.60
C ASP A 149 2.27 15.98 -5.06
N PRO A 150 1.92 14.78 -5.58
CA PRO A 150 2.92 13.87 -6.12
C PRO A 150 3.68 14.52 -7.28
N LYS A 151 5.00 14.49 -7.21
CA LYS A 151 5.87 15.07 -8.25
C LYS A 151 6.23 14.01 -9.27
N PRO A 152 6.02 14.24 -10.58
CA PRO A 152 6.38 13.27 -11.62
C PRO A 152 7.84 12.80 -11.57
N ALA A 153 8.76 13.61 -11.05
CA ALA A 153 10.16 13.22 -10.91
C ALA A 153 10.37 12.00 -9.99
N TYR A 154 9.44 11.74 -9.07
CA TYR A 154 9.50 10.60 -8.15
C TYR A 154 8.62 9.43 -8.59
N LEU A 155 7.93 9.57 -9.73
CA LEU A 155 7.07 8.55 -10.29
C LEU A 155 7.76 7.93 -11.51
N GLY A 156 7.69 6.62 -11.66
CA GLY A 156 8.47 5.90 -12.66
C GLY A 156 7.67 5.32 -13.81
N SER A 157 6.38 5.02 -13.62
CA SER A 157 5.55 4.45 -14.67
C SER A 157 4.83 5.55 -15.45
N ASP A 158 4.52 5.27 -16.72
CA ASP A 158 3.85 6.26 -17.58
C ASP A 158 2.49 6.66 -17.03
N LEU A 159 1.68 5.70 -16.61
CA LEU A 159 0.34 5.98 -16.07
C LEU A 159 0.42 6.78 -14.76
N SER A 160 1.40 6.50 -13.91
CA SER A 160 1.54 7.23 -12.64
C SER A 160 1.88 8.71 -12.84
N ARG A 161 2.48 9.05 -13.98
CA ARG A 161 2.83 10.43 -14.34
C ARG A 161 1.70 11.16 -15.06
N ASP A 162 0.65 10.46 -15.44
CA ASP A 162 -0.48 11.08 -16.14
C ASP A 162 -1.19 12.04 -15.20
N PRO A 163 -1.39 13.32 -15.58
CA PRO A 163 -2.03 14.30 -14.70
C PRO A 163 -3.43 13.91 -14.22
N ASN A 164 -4.21 13.26 -15.07
CA ASN A 164 -5.56 12.81 -14.68
C ASN A 164 -5.49 11.69 -13.68
N PHE A 165 -4.54 10.77 -13.82
CA PHE A 165 -4.34 9.69 -12.87
C PHE A 165 -3.91 10.23 -11.51
N ILE A 166 -2.97 11.19 -11.49
CA ILE A 166 -2.52 11.87 -10.28
C ILE A 166 -3.70 12.58 -9.60
N GLU A 167 -4.51 13.30 -10.38
CA GLU A 167 -5.68 13.99 -9.84
C GLU A 167 -6.67 13.03 -9.18
N MET A 168 -6.96 11.91 -9.83
CA MET A 168 -7.86 10.89 -9.29
C MET A 168 -7.31 10.27 -7.99
N ALA A 169 -6.00 10.01 -7.94
CA ALA A 169 -5.34 9.54 -6.73
C ALA A 169 -5.42 10.58 -5.61
N ASN A 170 -5.22 11.86 -5.91
CA ASN A 170 -5.35 12.95 -4.95
C ASN A 170 -6.77 13.06 -4.41
N LEU A 171 -7.78 12.92 -5.25
CA LEU A 171 -9.17 12.92 -4.81
C LEU A 171 -9.45 11.76 -3.84
N ARG A 172 -8.93 10.55 -4.14
CA ARG A 172 -9.05 9.41 -3.24
C ARG A 172 -8.33 9.65 -1.91
N SER A 173 -7.17 10.29 -1.94
CA SER A 173 -6.36 10.55 -0.73
C SER A 173 -7.07 11.38 0.32
N LYS A 174 -8.08 12.14 -0.10
CA LYS A 174 -8.88 13.01 0.78
C LYS A 174 -10.14 12.33 1.31
N LYS A 175 -10.46 11.13 0.81
CA LYS A 175 -11.64 10.39 1.26
C LYS A 175 -11.30 9.54 2.48
N ARG A 176 -12.21 9.56 3.46
CA ARG A 176 -12.15 8.71 4.63
C ARG A 176 -13.05 7.50 4.43
N PHE A 177 -12.45 6.31 4.43
CA PHE A 177 -13.17 5.03 4.38
C PHE A 177 -13.45 4.48 5.77
N ILE A 178 -12.55 4.79 6.71
CA ILE A 178 -12.69 4.40 8.11
C ILE A 178 -13.27 5.60 8.84
N ARG A 179 -14.48 5.45 9.33
CA ARG A 179 -15.06 6.41 10.23
C ARG A 179 -14.72 6.04 11.67
N GLN A 180 -15.17 6.86 12.60
CA GLN A 180 -14.98 6.66 14.03
C GLN A 180 -15.41 5.28 14.52
N ASP A 181 -16.31 4.63 13.79
CA ASP A 181 -16.80 3.28 14.08
C ASP A 181 -15.70 2.21 14.11
N PHE A 182 -14.56 2.48 13.49
CA PHE A 182 -13.42 1.58 13.51
C PHE A 182 -12.69 1.58 14.84
N SER A 183 -12.76 2.67 15.58
CA SER A 183 -12.13 2.84 16.88
C SER A 183 -12.98 2.30 18.04
N ASP A 184 -14.24 1.96 17.78
CA ASP A 184 -15.20 1.50 18.80
C ASP A 184 -15.24 -0.04 18.92
N GLU A 185 -14.32 -0.74 18.27
CA GLU A 185 -14.12 -2.18 18.34
C GLU A 185 -12.74 -2.54 18.88
#